data_dd4f11b89b58dc98f7c7022bd7716dfa
#
_entry.id   dd4f11b89b58dc98f7c7022bd7716dfa
#
_cell.length_a   1.000
_cell.length_b   1.000
_cell.length_c   1.000
_cell.angle_alpha   90.00
_cell.angle_beta   90.00
_cell.angle_gamma   90.00
#
_symmetry.space_group_name_H-M   'P 1'
#
loop_
_entity.id
_entity.type
_entity.pdbx_description
1 polymer ?
#
loop_
_entity_poly.entity_id
_entity_poly.type
_entity_poly.pdbx_seq_one_letter_code
_entity_poly.pdbx_strand_id
1 'polypeptide(L)'
;MSDLVSVTREGRIATVRFDTGSRSNALSQKLMRELTETAQSFHDCPDISAVILTGRDDQFCMGADLKDPEGNTAVQLPLSQRRVQLRRGPRLCQAWEDIDALTICAVEGWCVGGGTALATACDLRVAADNSTFYVPEVERGMNMSWGSIPRFVALVGPARTKRIAALCEKVDAATALAWGLCDHVVPAGTALAKAREIAEAAAALPPTALKSVKQDVNIAAMALARATGHRDLEAFALLQQSDDFKEGVSAFLTGREPDFTGD
;
A
#
# COMPACT_ATOMS: atom_id res chain seq x y z
N MET A 1 -20.06 -12.85 -1.72
CA MET A 1 -19.45 -11.63 -1.17
C MET A 1 -18.21 -12.09 -0.43
N SER A 2 -17.12 -11.35 -0.56
CA SER A 2 -15.89 -11.61 0.19
C SER A 2 -16.11 -11.31 1.66
N ASP A 3 -15.63 -12.17 2.56
CA ASP A 3 -15.65 -11.90 4.00
C ASP A 3 -14.54 -10.93 4.42
N LEU A 4 -13.57 -10.63 3.53
CA LEU A 4 -12.37 -9.83 3.85
C LEU A 4 -12.46 -8.38 3.37
N VAL A 5 -13.25 -8.10 2.32
CA VAL A 5 -13.42 -6.76 1.73
C VAL A 5 -14.89 -6.41 1.67
N SER A 6 -15.26 -5.30 2.25
CA SER A 6 -16.61 -4.74 2.18
C SER A 6 -16.60 -3.40 1.43
N VAL A 7 -17.64 -3.15 0.64
CA VAL A 7 -17.82 -1.90 -0.10
C VAL A 7 -19.18 -1.32 0.26
N THR A 8 -19.19 -0.10 0.77
CA THR A 8 -20.40 0.69 0.96
C THR A 8 -20.41 1.86 -0.01
N ARG A 9 -21.58 2.20 -0.57
CA ARG A 9 -21.74 3.32 -1.50
C ARG A 9 -22.79 4.28 -0.96
N GLU A 10 -22.45 5.56 -0.92
CA GLU A 10 -23.33 6.64 -0.49
C GLU A 10 -23.22 7.79 -1.50
N GLY A 11 -24.22 7.90 -2.36
CA GLY A 11 -24.17 8.85 -3.46
C GLY A 11 -22.96 8.60 -4.38
N ARG A 12 -22.09 9.60 -4.49
CA ARG A 12 -20.88 9.55 -5.33
C ARG A 12 -19.63 9.08 -4.61
N ILE A 13 -19.75 8.57 -3.39
CA ILE A 13 -18.65 8.12 -2.55
C ILE A 13 -18.76 6.63 -2.33
N ALA A 14 -17.65 5.92 -2.51
CA ALA A 14 -17.51 4.53 -2.09
C ALA A 14 -16.50 4.43 -0.94
N THR A 15 -16.81 3.60 0.06
CA THR A 15 -15.87 3.25 1.12
C THR A 15 -15.56 1.77 1.00
N VAL A 16 -14.30 1.45 0.84
CA VAL A 16 -13.74 0.09 0.81
C VAL A 16 -13.03 -0.15 2.12
N ARG A 17 -13.53 -1.10 2.88
CA ARG A 17 -12.91 -1.56 4.13
C ARG A 17 -12.40 -2.97 3.94
N PHE A 18 -11.17 -3.23 4.41
CA PHE A 18 -10.64 -4.58 4.48
C PHE A 18 -10.33 -4.96 5.94
N ASP A 19 -10.79 -6.14 6.32
CA ASP A 19 -10.59 -6.70 7.65
C ASP A 19 -10.40 -8.21 7.56
N THR A 20 -9.25 -8.69 8.02
CA THR A 20 -8.94 -10.13 8.03
C THR A 20 -9.44 -10.82 9.29
N GLY A 21 -10.06 -10.09 10.22
CA GLY A 21 -10.39 -10.56 11.56
C GLY A 21 -9.17 -10.72 12.47
N SER A 22 -7.95 -10.58 11.94
CA SER A 22 -6.71 -10.68 12.72
C SER A 22 -6.22 -9.29 13.16
N ARG A 23 -5.50 -9.24 14.28
CA ARG A 23 -4.92 -7.98 14.78
C ARG A 23 -3.90 -7.39 13.80
N SER A 24 -3.22 -8.20 13.02
CA SER A 24 -2.23 -7.72 12.06
C SER A 24 -2.84 -7.09 10.81
N ASN A 25 -4.06 -7.44 10.46
CA ASN A 25 -4.71 -7.06 9.20
C ASN A 25 -3.79 -7.19 7.98
N ALA A 26 -3.03 -8.30 7.91
CA ALA A 26 -1.99 -8.50 6.92
C ALA A 26 -2.56 -8.91 5.56
N LEU A 27 -1.86 -8.54 4.48
CA LEU A 27 -2.23 -8.78 3.10
C LEU A 27 -1.87 -10.21 2.68
N SER A 28 -2.83 -11.14 2.81
CA SER A 28 -2.73 -12.48 2.22
C SER A 28 -2.87 -12.41 0.69
N GLN A 29 -2.46 -13.48 0.00
CA GLN A 29 -2.63 -13.60 -1.45
C GLN A 29 -4.10 -13.48 -1.88
N LYS A 30 -5.02 -14.01 -1.05
CA LYS A 30 -6.47 -13.89 -1.25
C LYS A 30 -6.92 -12.43 -1.12
N LEU A 31 -6.56 -11.75 -0.03
CA LEU A 31 -6.94 -10.35 0.19
C LEU A 31 -6.39 -9.43 -0.90
N MET A 32 -5.14 -9.65 -1.35
CA MET A 32 -4.57 -8.88 -2.47
C MET A 32 -5.38 -9.03 -3.77
N ARG A 33 -5.87 -10.23 -4.08
CA ARG A 33 -6.76 -10.44 -5.25
C ARG A 33 -8.07 -9.69 -5.09
N GLU A 34 -8.74 -9.85 -3.96
CA GLU A 34 -10.04 -9.21 -3.69
C GLU A 34 -9.94 -7.69 -3.71
N LEU A 35 -8.91 -7.09 -3.12
CA LEU A 35 -8.67 -5.64 -3.19
C LEU A 35 -8.34 -5.17 -4.61
N THR A 36 -7.65 -6.00 -5.42
CA THR A 36 -7.39 -5.69 -6.83
C THR A 36 -8.68 -5.71 -7.65
N GLU A 37 -9.49 -6.75 -7.50
CA GLU A 37 -10.79 -6.88 -8.17
C GLU A 37 -11.75 -5.77 -7.75
N THR A 38 -11.75 -5.41 -6.47
CA THR A 38 -12.54 -4.28 -5.96
C THR A 38 -12.10 -2.96 -6.60
N ALA A 39 -10.80 -2.68 -6.67
CA ALA A 39 -10.30 -1.48 -7.34
C ALA A 39 -10.71 -1.45 -8.82
N GLN A 40 -10.55 -2.55 -9.54
CA GLN A 40 -10.93 -2.68 -10.94
C GLN A 40 -12.43 -2.49 -11.17
N SER A 41 -13.29 -2.86 -10.21
CA SER A 41 -14.73 -2.68 -10.31
C SER A 41 -15.17 -1.20 -10.35
N PHE A 42 -14.27 -0.26 -10.02
CA PHE A 42 -14.54 1.18 -10.11
C PHE A 42 -14.26 1.77 -11.49
N HIS A 43 -13.59 1.05 -12.42
CA HIS A 43 -13.32 1.54 -13.77
C HIS A 43 -14.60 1.82 -14.55
N ASP A 44 -15.65 1.01 -14.36
CA ASP A 44 -16.95 1.17 -15.01
C ASP A 44 -17.99 1.92 -14.14
N CYS A 45 -17.50 2.74 -13.18
CA CYS A 45 -18.36 3.50 -12.26
C CYS A 45 -18.21 5.02 -12.50
N PRO A 46 -18.82 5.56 -13.58
CA PRO A 46 -18.71 6.99 -13.90
C PRO A 46 -19.28 7.89 -12.82
N ASP A 47 -20.24 7.39 -12.04
CA ASP A 47 -20.95 8.16 -11.00
C ASP A 47 -20.13 8.31 -9.71
N ILE A 48 -19.10 7.50 -9.49
CA ILE A 48 -18.24 7.61 -8.30
C ILE A 48 -17.20 8.71 -8.50
N SER A 49 -17.14 9.65 -7.57
CA SER A 49 -16.18 10.76 -7.55
C SER A 49 -15.04 10.53 -6.58
N ALA A 50 -15.28 9.78 -5.50
CA ALA A 50 -14.25 9.45 -4.51
C ALA A 50 -14.37 8.01 -4.01
N VAL A 51 -13.23 7.38 -3.75
CA VAL A 51 -13.12 6.05 -3.13
C VAL A 51 -12.23 6.15 -1.90
N ILE A 52 -12.77 5.81 -0.73
CA ILE A 52 -12.03 5.75 0.52
C ILE A 52 -11.57 4.33 0.75
N LEU A 53 -10.29 4.15 1.07
CA LEU A 53 -9.70 2.89 1.51
C LEU A 53 -9.41 2.95 2.99
N THR A 54 -9.87 1.98 3.76
CA THR A 54 -9.56 1.88 5.18
C THR A 54 -9.37 0.42 5.61
N GLY A 55 -8.59 0.20 6.66
CA GLY A 55 -8.46 -1.08 7.33
C GLY A 55 -9.46 -1.25 8.47
N ARG A 56 -9.00 -1.84 9.57
CA ARG A 56 -9.72 -1.94 10.84
C ARG A 56 -9.77 -0.60 11.55
N ASP A 57 -10.60 -0.49 12.57
CA ASP A 57 -10.75 0.76 13.35
C ASP A 57 -9.50 1.11 14.19
N ASP A 58 -8.64 0.11 14.46
CA ASP A 58 -7.44 0.27 15.29
C ASP A 58 -6.12 -0.01 14.53
N GLN A 59 -6.23 -0.52 13.31
CA GLN A 59 -5.07 -1.04 12.58
C GLN A 59 -5.29 -0.98 11.08
N PHE A 60 -4.45 -0.25 10.35
CA PHE A 60 -4.55 -0.26 8.90
C PHE A 60 -4.03 -1.58 8.31
N CYS A 61 -2.71 -1.83 8.39
CA CYS A 61 -2.12 -3.04 7.78
C CYS A 61 -0.68 -3.27 8.23
N MET A 62 -0.36 -4.49 8.65
CA MET A 62 1.01 -4.92 9.01
C MET A 62 1.84 -5.44 7.83
N GLY A 63 1.41 -5.19 6.58
CA GLY A 63 2.12 -5.60 5.37
C GLY A 63 1.72 -6.96 4.83
N ALA A 64 2.58 -7.56 3.99
CA ALA A 64 2.33 -8.87 3.43
C ALA A 64 2.28 -9.95 4.53
N ASP A 65 1.33 -10.87 4.41
CA ASP A 65 1.20 -11.98 5.37
C ASP A 65 2.29 -13.04 5.09
N LEU A 66 3.36 -12.99 5.89
CA LEU A 66 4.46 -13.95 5.81
C LEU A 66 4.07 -15.37 6.29
N LYS A 67 2.89 -15.55 6.88
CA LYS A 67 2.34 -16.83 7.31
C LYS A 67 1.31 -17.41 6.33
N ASP A 68 0.98 -16.67 5.25
CA ASP A 68 0.05 -17.13 4.23
C ASP A 68 0.60 -18.38 3.52
N PRO A 69 -0.09 -19.54 3.62
CA PRO A 69 0.36 -20.78 2.98
C PRO A 69 0.53 -20.65 1.46
N GLU A 70 -0.33 -19.87 0.79
CA GLU A 70 -0.22 -19.63 -0.65
C GLU A 70 1.03 -18.80 -0.98
N GLY A 71 1.41 -17.83 -0.14
CA GLY A 71 2.63 -17.05 -0.28
C GLY A 71 3.88 -17.90 -0.06
N ASN A 72 3.88 -18.73 0.97
CA ASN A 72 5.03 -19.56 1.35
C ASN A 72 5.37 -20.67 0.34
N THR A 73 4.37 -21.19 -0.38
CA THR A 73 4.61 -22.18 -1.44
C THR A 73 5.11 -21.57 -2.75
N ALA A 74 5.11 -20.24 -2.87
CA ALA A 74 5.51 -19.54 -4.09
C ALA A 74 6.94 -19.89 -4.57
N VAL A 75 7.87 -20.09 -3.64
CA VAL A 75 9.27 -20.42 -3.95
C VAL A 75 9.41 -21.80 -4.62
N GLN A 76 8.46 -22.72 -4.37
CA GLN A 76 8.45 -24.09 -4.94
C GLN A 76 7.74 -24.16 -6.29
N LEU A 77 7.06 -23.07 -6.72
CA LEU A 77 6.34 -23.05 -7.98
C LEU A 77 7.28 -22.93 -9.19
N PRO A 78 6.87 -23.46 -10.35
CA PRO A 78 7.53 -23.16 -11.62
C PRO A 78 7.66 -21.64 -11.82
N LEU A 79 8.77 -21.20 -12.42
CA LEU A 79 9.11 -19.77 -12.57
C LEU A 79 7.95 -18.93 -13.16
N SER A 80 7.24 -19.47 -14.14
CA SER A 80 6.09 -18.79 -14.75
C SER A 80 4.97 -18.52 -13.75
N GLN A 81 4.65 -19.49 -12.90
CA GLN A 81 3.63 -19.35 -11.86
C GLN A 81 4.11 -18.45 -10.72
N ARG A 82 5.38 -18.58 -10.31
CA ARG A 82 6.00 -17.69 -9.33
C ARG A 82 5.94 -16.23 -9.77
N ARG A 83 6.23 -15.91 -11.04
CA ARG A 83 6.10 -14.55 -11.58
C ARG A 83 4.68 -14.01 -11.49
N VAL A 84 3.65 -14.83 -11.66
CA VAL A 84 2.25 -14.41 -11.48
C VAL A 84 1.98 -14.01 -10.02
N GLN A 85 2.45 -14.81 -9.07
CA GLN A 85 2.28 -14.49 -7.64
C GLN A 85 3.03 -13.23 -7.23
N LEU A 86 4.29 -13.09 -7.63
CA LEU A 86 5.11 -11.91 -7.31
C LEU A 86 4.51 -10.61 -7.86
N ARG A 87 3.71 -10.67 -8.93
CA ARG A 87 3.03 -9.51 -9.51
C ARG A 87 1.76 -9.09 -8.77
N ARG A 88 1.26 -9.86 -7.80
CA ARG A 88 0.00 -9.52 -7.10
C ARG A 88 0.10 -8.20 -6.35
N GLY A 89 1.16 -8.00 -5.57
CA GLY A 89 1.38 -6.74 -4.87
C GLY A 89 1.49 -5.52 -5.81
N PRO A 90 2.39 -5.55 -6.82
CA PRO A 90 2.44 -4.49 -7.84
C PRO A 90 1.11 -4.22 -8.54
N ARG A 91 0.36 -5.28 -8.91
CA ARG A 91 -0.97 -5.14 -9.55
C ARG A 91 -2.00 -4.54 -8.63
N LEU A 92 -1.98 -4.90 -7.35
CA LEU A 92 -2.84 -4.29 -6.34
C LEU A 92 -2.61 -2.78 -6.27
N CYS A 93 -1.37 -2.35 -6.07
CA CYS A 93 -1.04 -0.93 -6.00
C CYS A 93 -1.38 -0.19 -7.29
N GLN A 94 -1.09 -0.80 -8.45
CA GLN A 94 -1.42 -0.19 -9.73
C GLN A 94 -2.93 -0.07 -9.93
N ALA A 95 -3.72 -1.08 -9.56
CA ALA A 95 -5.18 -1.02 -9.68
C ALA A 95 -5.79 0.10 -8.84
N TRP A 96 -5.24 0.37 -7.64
CA TRP A 96 -5.68 1.48 -6.80
C TRP A 96 -5.27 2.85 -7.36
N GLU A 97 -4.08 2.98 -7.93
CA GLU A 97 -3.62 4.20 -8.61
C GLU A 97 -4.47 4.51 -9.85
N ASP A 98 -4.86 3.47 -10.59
CA ASP A 98 -5.60 3.58 -11.85
C ASP A 98 -7.11 3.83 -11.65
N ILE A 99 -7.65 3.85 -10.42
CA ILE A 99 -9.05 4.26 -10.19
C ILE A 99 -9.22 5.71 -10.64
N ASP A 100 -10.16 5.97 -11.55
CA ASP A 100 -10.42 7.34 -12.06
C ASP A 100 -10.92 8.30 -10.97
N ALA A 101 -11.71 7.81 -10.02
CA ALA A 101 -12.19 8.60 -8.89
C ALA A 101 -11.02 8.97 -7.94
N LEU A 102 -11.14 10.08 -7.21
CA LEU A 102 -10.15 10.46 -6.20
C LEU A 102 -10.07 9.38 -5.12
N THR A 103 -8.88 8.86 -4.84
CA THR A 103 -8.67 7.83 -3.84
C THR A 103 -8.09 8.41 -2.54
N ILE A 104 -8.69 8.08 -1.40
CA ILE A 104 -8.31 8.61 -0.09
C ILE A 104 -8.06 7.43 0.86
N CYS A 105 -6.85 7.30 1.36
CA CYS A 105 -6.49 6.26 2.33
C CYS A 105 -6.66 6.80 3.75
N ALA A 106 -7.48 6.15 4.57
CA ALA A 106 -7.63 6.43 5.99
C ALA A 106 -6.83 5.41 6.81
N VAL A 107 -5.81 5.89 7.52
CA VAL A 107 -4.83 5.06 8.23
C VAL A 107 -5.02 5.22 9.73
N GLU A 108 -5.30 4.12 10.41
CA GLU A 108 -5.26 4.00 11.87
C GLU A 108 -4.11 3.07 12.27
N GLY A 109 -3.39 3.40 13.33
CA GLY A 109 -2.32 2.56 13.86
C GLY A 109 -1.19 2.29 12.83
N TRP A 110 -0.77 1.03 12.69
CA TRP A 110 0.38 0.67 11.86
C TRP A 110 0.05 0.56 10.37
N CYS A 111 0.92 1.15 9.56
CA CYS A 111 0.93 1.05 8.10
C CYS A 111 2.32 0.54 7.68
N VAL A 112 2.46 -0.77 7.44
CA VAL A 112 3.76 -1.44 7.33
C VAL A 112 3.93 -2.08 5.96
N GLY A 113 5.13 -1.97 5.37
CA GLY A 113 5.55 -2.67 4.16
C GLY A 113 4.55 -2.58 3.01
N GLY A 114 3.95 -3.71 2.61
CA GLY A 114 2.90 -3.73 1.60
C GLY A 114 1.69 -2.86 1.91
N GLY A 115 1.37 -2.64 3.21
CA GLY A 115 0.34 -1.68 3.64
C GLY A 115 0.73 -0.23 3.28
N THR A 116 2.00 0.13 3.50
CA THR A 116 2.51 1.44 3.10
C THR A 116 2.55 1.59 1.58
N ALA A 117 2.89 0.52 0.85
CA ALA A 117 2.81 0.52 -0.61
C ALA A 117 1.40 0.81 -1.12
N LEU A 118 0.40 0.15 -0.53
CA LEU A 118 -1.00 0.34 -0.89
C LEU A 118 -1.50 1.75 -0.51
N ALA A 119 -1.13 2.25 0.68
CA ALA A 119 -1.50 3.60 1.10
C ALA A 119 -0.91 4.68 0.18
N THR A 120 0.34 4.50 -0.29
CA THR A 120 0.98 5.45 -1.23
C THR A 120 0.51 5.32 -2.68
N ALA A 121 -0.25 4.28 -3.01
CA ALA A 121 -0.92 4.14 -4.29
C ALA A 121 -2.26 4.90 -4.36
N CYS A 122 -2.81 5.32 -3.22
CA CYS A 122 -3.94 6.26 -3.17
C CYS A 122 -3.45 7.70 -3.39
N ASP A 123 -4.35 8.59 -3.82
CA ASP A 123 -4.02 10.00 -4.10
C ASP A 123 -3.72 10.76 -2.81
N LEU A 124 -4.59 10.62 -1.80
CA LEU A 124 -4.47 11.30 -0.51
C LEU A 124 -4.44 10.30 0.65
N ARG A 125 -3.78 10.69 1.75
CA ARG A 125 -3.66 9.90 2.98
C ARG A 125 -4.03 10.74 4.18
N VAL A 126 -4.98 10.24 4.96
CA VAL A 126 -5.34 10.77 6.28
C VAL A 126 -4.81 9.80 7.31
N ALA A 127 -3.94 10.24 8.19
CA ALA A 127 -3.38 9.42 9.26
C ALA A 127 -3.96 9.82 10.62
N ALA A 128 -4.26 8.86 11.46
CA ALA A 128 -4.48 9.11 12.87
C ALA A 128 -3.17 9.53 13.56
N ASP A 129 -3.23 10.28 14.64
CA ASP A 129 -2.05 10.77 15.37
C ASP A 129 -1.22 9.65 16.02
N ASN A 130 -1.83 8.47 16.23
CA ASN A 130 -1.17 7.23 16.66
C ASN A 130 -0.58 6.40 15.50
N SER A 131 -0.68 6.86 14.27
CA SER A 131 -0.22 6.09 13.10
C SER A 131 1.30 6.08 12.97
N THR A 132 1.82 4.93 12.52
CA THR A 132 3.22 4.74 12.20
C THR A 132 3.36 4.10 10.82
N PHE A 133 4.10 4.76 9.95
CA PHE A 133 4.52 4.22 8.65
C PHE A 133 5.88 3.56 8.78
N TYR A 134 6.00 2.33 8.27
CA TYR A 134 7.22 1.55 8.43
C TYR A 134 7.46 0.64 7.23
N VAL A 135 8.69 0.63 6.73
CA VAL A 135 9.11 -0.18 5.57
C VAL A 135 10.29 -1.06 5.99
N PRO A 136 10.02 -2.24 6.61
CA PRO A 136 11.06 -3.09 7.19
C PRO A 136 11.67 -4.09 6.21
N GLU A 137 11.47 -3.93 4.92
CA GLU A 137 11.86 -4.91 3.90
C GLU A 137 13.36 -5.19 3.94
N VAL A 138 14.21 -4.17 4.06
CA VAL A 138 15.67 -4.33 4.09
C VAL A 138 16.13 -5.06 5.35
N GLU A 139 15.49 -4.86 6.49
CA GLU A 139 15.74 -5.63 7.73
C GLU A 139 15.44 -7.13 7.57
N ARG A 140 14.77 -7.52 6.49
CA ARG A 140 14.41 -8.90 6.17
C ARG A 140 15.09 -9.41 4.91
N GLY A 141 16.19 -8.76 4.48
CA GLY A 141 16.94 -9.12 3.29
C GLY A 141 16.17 -8.89 1.98
N MET A 142 15.13 -8.02 1.97
CA MET A 142 14.31 -7.72 0.82
C MET A 142 14.47 -6.27 0.36
N ASN A 143 14.26 -5.99 -0.92
CA ASN A 143 13.99 -4.63 -1.37
C ASN A 143 12.51 -4.29 -1.20
N MET A 144 12.21 -3.01 -0.95
CA MET A 144 10.84 -2.52 -1.05
C MET A 144 10.40 -2.54 -2.52
N SER A 145 9.42 -3.36 -2.81
CA SER A 145 8.87 -3.58 -4.14
C SER A 145 7.48 -2.95 -4.33
N TRP A 146 6.62 -3.51 -5.17
CA TRP A 146 5.24 -3.09 -5.46
C TRP A 146 5.13 -1.72 -6.14
N GLY A 147 6.20 -1.29 -6.85
CA GLY A 147 6.25 0.02 -7.47
C GLY A 147 6.26 1.19 -6.47
N SER A 148 6.63 0.92 -5.22
CA SER A 148 6.51 1.88 -4.11
C SER A 148 7.59 2.93 -4.12
N ILE A 149 8.82 2.58 -4.49
CA ILE A 149 9.97 3.52 -4.46
C ILE A 149 9.69 4.78 -5.30
N PRO A 150 9.19 4.70 -6.55
CA PRO A 150 8.84 5.90 -7.29
C PRO A 150 7.77 6.76 -6.62
N ARG A 151 6.75 6.13 -6.00
CA ARG A 151 5.70 6.84 -5.26
C ARG A 151 6.27 7.57 -4.04
N PHE A 152 7.13 6.91 -3.26
CA PHE A 152 7.84 7.58 -2.17
C PHE A 152 8.68 8.76 -2.67
N VAL A 153 9.44 8.57 -3.76
CA VAL A 153 10.26 9.66 -4.32
C VAL A 153 9.41 10.85 -4.74
N ALA A 154 8.24 10.60 -5.34
CA ALA A 154 7.30 11.66 -5.73
C ALA A 154 6.71 12.40 -4.51
N LEU A 155 6.41 11.67 -3.42
CA LEU A 155 5.81 12.24 -2.22
C LEU A 155 6.81 12.96 -1.32
N VAL A 156 7.94 12.32 -0.99
CA VAL A 156 8.85 12.79 0.06
C VAL A 156 10.27 13.13 -0.43
N GLY A 157 10.54 12.90 -1.70
CA GLY A 157 11.85 13.09 -2.30
C GLY A 157 12.85 11.96 -2.02
N PRO A 158 14.00 11.92 -2.73
CA PRO A 158 14.90 10.76 -2.73
C PRO A 158 15.62 10.55 -1.39
N ALA A 159 15.95 11.60 -0.66
CA ALA A 159 16.67 11.48 0.62
C ALA A 159 15.79 10.83 1.69
N ARG A 160 14.54 11.31 1.87
CA ARG A 160 13.60 10.75 2.83
C ARG A 160 13.15 9.33 2.42
N THR A 161 13.01 9.07 1.12
CA THR A 161 12.77 7.72 0.61
C THR A 161 13.85 6.73 1.06
N LYS A 162 15.14 7.11 1.01
CA LYS A 162 16.22 6.26 1.50
C LYS A 162 16.15 6.03 3.01
N ARG A 163 15.77 7.05 3.80
CA ARG A 163 15.56 6.88 5.25
C ARG A 163 14.43 5.86 5.52
N ILE A 164 13.31 6.00 4.83
CA ILE A 164 12.16 5.10 4.98
C ILE A 164 12.49 3.68 4.50
N ALA A 165 12.97 3.54 3.26
CA ALA A 165 13.01 2.25 2.58
C ALA A 165 14.38 1.55 2.62
N ALA A 166 15.49 2.26 2.86
CA ALA A 166 16.82 1.65 2.96
C ALA A 166 17.33 1.58 4.41
N LEU A 167 16.94 2.55 5.25
CA LEU A 167 17.31 2.55 6.67
C LEU A 167 16.16 2.07 7.58
N CYS A 168 15.03 1.70 6.99
CA CYS A 168 13.85 1.18 7.70
C CYS A 168 13.38 2.10 8.85
N GLU A 169 13.52 3.42 8.67
CA GLU A 169 13.12 4.39 9.68
C GLU A 169 11.60 4.35 9.90
N LYS A 170 11.18 4.24 11.15
CA LYS A 170 9.77 4.36 11.53
C LYS A 170 9.38 5.83 11.50
N VAL A 171 8.32 6.15 10.77
CA VAL A 171 7.84 7.52 10.58
C VAL A 171 6.50 7.65 11.28
N ASP A 172 6.44 8.43 12.35
CA ASP A 172 5.19 8.77 13.04
C ASP A 172 4.31 9.71 12.21
N ALA A 173 3.07 9.89 12.62
CA ALA A 173 2.09 10.69 11.89
C ALA A 173 2.53 12.17 11.73
N ALA A 174 3.12 12.77 12.76
CA ALA A 174 3.57 14.16 12.71
C ALA A 174 4.73 14.34 11.72
N THR A 175 5.69 13.44 11.73
CA THR A 175 6.81 13.40 10.78
C THR A 175 6.31 13.10 9.36
N ALA A 176 5.35 12.18 9.21
CA ALA A 176 4.73 11.85 7.94
C ALA A 176 4.06 13.08 7.30
N LEU A 177 3.33 13.87 8.09
CA LEU A 177 2.74 15.14 7.65
C LEU A 177 3.83 16.15 7.24
N ALA A 178 4.83 16.35 8.08
CA ALA A 178 5.92 17.30 7.81
C ALA A 178 6.75 16.93 6.56
N TRP A 179 6.79 15.65 6.20
CA TRP A 179 7.50 15.18 5.00
C TRP A 179 6.63 15.14 3.74
N GLY A 180 5.30 15.24 3.87
CA GLY A 180 4.36 15.06 2.77
C GLY A 180 4.05 13.59 2.46
N LEU A 181 4.36 12.68 3.39
CA LEU A 181 3.96 11.27 3.27
C LEU A 181 2.47 11.07 3.55
N CYS A 182 1.86 11.90 4.40
CA CYS A 182 0.42 12.03 4.54
C CYS A 182 -0.01 13.49 4.43
N ASP A 183 -1.29 13.69 4.16
CA ASP A 183 -1.87 15.00 3.83
C ASP A 183 -2.59 15.63 5.03
N HIS A 184 -3.09 14.79 5.95
CA HIS A 184 -3.77 15.20 7.18
C HIS A 184 -3.39 14.27 8.34
N VAL A 185 -3.31 14.86 9.54
CA VAL A 185 -3.23 14.12 10.81
C VAL A 185 -4.40 14.52 11.69
N VAL A 186 -5.07 13.53 12.25
CA VAL A 186 -6.29 13.69 13.06
C VAL A 186 -6.22 12.80 14.31
N PRO A 187 -7.01 13.04 15.35
CA PRO A 187 -7.05 12.17 16.52
C PRO A 187 -7.36 10.71 16.17
N ALA A 188 -6.79 9.78 16.93
CA ALA A 188 -7.04 8.34 16.76
C ALA A 188 -8.56 8.03 16.74
N GLY A 189 -8.94 7.12 15.84
CA GLY A 189 -10.33 6.74 15.61
C GLY A 189 -11.12 7.69 14.70
N THR A 190 -10.49 8.74 14.15
CA THR A 190 -11.20 9.74 13.33
C THR A 190 -10.69 9.86 11.89
N ALA A 191 -9.71 9.03 11.49
CA ALA A 191 -9.14 9.10 10.14
C ALA A 191 -10.19 8.85 9.04
N LEU A 192 -11.08 7.90 9.23
CA LEU A 192 -12.17 7.63 8.29
C LEU A 192 -13.15 8.80 8.17
N ALA A 193 -13.50 9.46 9.30
CA ALA A 193 -14.39 10.62 9.28
C ALA A 193 -13.78 11.77 8.47
N LYS A 194 -12.48 12.05 8.66
CA LYS A 194 -11.78 13.07 7.90
C LYS A 194 -11.63 12.71 6.42
N ALA A 195 -11.36 11.45 6.09
CA ALA A 195 -11.35 10.99 4.71
C ALA A 195 -12.72 11.17 4.03
N ARG A 196 -13.82 10.97 4.79
CA ARG A 196 -15.19 11.22 4.32
C ARG A 196 -15.44 12.70 4.02
N GLU A 197 -15.02 13.62 4.88
CA GLU A 197 -15.13 15.07 4.62
C GLU A 197 -14.44 15.45 3.29
N ILE A 198 -13.24 14.91 3.05
CA ILE A 198 -12.50 15.16 1.80
C ILE A 198 -13.25 14.55 0.61
N ALA A 199 -13.79 13.34 0.76
CA ALA A 199 -14.58 12.69 -0.29
C ALA A 199 -15.86 13.44 -0.62
N GLU A 200 -16.54 14.02 0.38
CA GLU A 200 -17.73 14.87 0.20
C GLU A 200 -17.38 16.15 -0.57
N ALA A 201 -16.26 16.80 -0.24
CA ALA A 201 -15.77 17.94 -0.99
C ALA A 201 -15.48 17.56 -2.47
N ALA A 202 -14.85 16.42 -2.73
CA ALA A 202 -14.62 15.92 -4.08
C ALA A 202 -15.91 15.57 -4.81
N ALA A 203 -16.89 14.98 -4.12
CA ALA A 203 -18.19 14.60 -4.69
C ALA A 203 -19.06 15.82 -5.09
N ALA A 204 -18.81 16.97 -4.49
CA ALA A 204 -19.46 18.23 -4.84
C ALA A 204 -18.92 18.86 -6.14
N LEU A 205 -17.77 18.41 -6.63
CA LEU A 205 -17.13 18.91 -7.84
C LEU A 205 -17.64 18.19 -9.12
N PRO A 206 -17.47 18.80 -10.31
CA PRO A 206 -17.75 18.13 -11.57
C PRO A 206 -16.89 16.87 -11.76
N PRO A 207 -17.48 15.67 -11.85
CA PRO A 207 -16.72 14.42 -11.77
C PRO A 207 -15.74 14.25 -12.93
N THR A 208 -16.11 14.60 -14.15
CA THR A 208 -15.22 14.45 -15.31
C THR A 208 -13.98 15.33 -15.19
N ALA A 209 -14.14 16.58 -14.73
CA ALA A 209 -13.00 17.48 -14.53
C ALA A 209 -12.07 16.98 -13.40
N LEU A 210 -12.66 16.53 -12.29
CA LEU A 210 -11.90 15.94 -11.17
C LEU A 210 -11.05 14.75 -11.64
N LYS A 211 -11.66 13.81 -12.37
CA LYS A 211 -10.99 12.62 -12.91
C LYS A 211 -9.88 12.97 -13.89
N SER A 212 -10.13 13.93 -14.80
CA SER A 212 -9.12 14.39 -15.78
C SER A 212 -7.89 14.99 -15.08
N VAL A 213 -8.11 15.87 -14.10
CA VAL A 213 -6.99 16.49 -13.36
C VAL A 213 -6.19 15.44 -12.60
N LYS A 214 -6.85 14.47 -11.95
CA LYS A 214 -6.15 13.36 -11.30
C LYS A 214 -5.26 12.60 -12.29
N GLN A 215 -5.79 12.23 -13.46
CA GLN A 215 -5.05 11.51 -14.50
C GLN A 215 -3.83 12.33 -14.98
N ASP A 216 -3.99 13.61 -15.24
CA ASP A 216 -2.89 14.48 -15.65
C ASP A 216 -1.79 14.57 -14.60
N VAL A 217 -2.17 14.69 -13.31
CA VAL A 217 -1.22 14.70 -12.18
C VAL A 217 -0.49 13.37 -12.09
N ASN A 218 -1.21 12.23 -12.17
CA ASN A 218 -0.59 10.91 -12.10
C ASN A 218 0.38 10.66 -13.27
N ILE A 219 0.02 11.06 -14.49
CA ILE A 219 0.91 10.97 -15.66
C ILE A 219 2.19 11.77 -15.43
N ALA A 220 2.07 13.01 -14.96
CA ALA A 220 3.21 13.88 -14.71
C ALA A 220 4.10 13.36 -13.58
N ALA A 221 3.50 12.97 -12.43
CA ALA A 221 4.21 12.50 -11.25
C ALA A 221 4.94 11.16 -11.49
N MET A 222 4.31 10.25 -12.27
CA MET A 222 4.78 8.87 -12.44
C MET A 222 5.46 8.62 -13.80
N ALA A 223 5.75 9.65 -14.60
CA ALA A 223 6.34 9.51 -15.92
C ALA A 223 7.64 8.70 -15.93
N LEU A 224 8.54 8.94 -14.96
CA LEU A 224 9.81 8.20 -14.83
C LEU A 224 9.65 6.87 -14.08
N ALA A 225 8.62 6.73 -13.26
CA ALA A 225 8.36 5.55 -12.47
C ALA A 225 8.12 4.31 -13.36
N ARG A 226 7.36 4.48 -14.42
CA ARG A 226 7.07 3.41 -15.38
C ARG A 226 8.33 2.92 -16.11
N ALA A 227 9.32 3.80 -16.32
CA ALA A 227 10.60 3.43 -16.93
C ALA A 227 11.50 2.59 -16.00
N THR A 228 11.33 2.69 -14.69
CA THR A 228 12.17 2.01 -13.69
C THR A 228 11.47 0.85 -12.97
N GLY A 229 10.15 0.79 -13.01
CA GLY A 229 9.34 -0.13 -12.21
C GLY A 229 9.49 -1.62 -12.57
N HIS A 230 9.94 -1.95 -13.79
CA HIS A 230 10.14 -3.35 -14.19
C HIS A 230 11.35 -4.02 -13.51
N ARG A 231 12.32 -3.24 -13.02
CA ARG A 231 13.49 -3.77 -12.28
C ARG A 231 13.13 -4.26 -10.86
N ASP A 232 12.08 -3.74 -10.30
CA ASP A 232 11.64 -3.94 -8.93
C ASP A 232 11.35 -5.42 -8.63
N LEU A 233 10.58 -6.06 -9.50
CA LEU A 233 10.18 -7.45 -9.37
C LEU A 233 11.35 -8.43 -9.56
N GLU A 234 12.21 -8.17 -10.54
CA GLU A 234 13.40 -8.98 -10.80
C GLU A 234 14.41 -8.87 -9.67
N ALA A 235 14.60 -7.68 -9.08
CA ALA A 235 15.45 -7.47 -7.91
C ALA A 235 14.90 -8.24 -6.70
N PHE A 236 13.60 -8.17 -6.45
CA PHE A 236 12.97 -8.93 -5.37
C PHE A 236 13.13 -10.45 -5.57
N ALA A 237 12.90 -10.94 -6.79
CA ALA A 237 13.05 -12.36 -7.11
C ALA A 237 14.50 -12.85 -6.96
N LEU A 238 15.50 -12.00 -7.21
CA LEU A 238 16.91 -12.29 -7.00
C LEU A 238 17.22 -12.36 -5.50
N LEU A 239 16.84 -11.34 -4.74
CA LEU A 239 17.08 -11.26 -3.30
C LEU A 239 16.44 -12.43 -2.53
N GLN A 240 15.28 -12.91 -2.97
CA GLN A 240 14.66 -14.11 -2.37
C GLN A 240 15.53 -15.39 -2.45
N GLN A 241 16.58 -15.40 -3.24
CA GLN A 241 17.51 -16.53 -3.35
C GLN A 241 18.67 -16.43 -2.37
N SER A 242 18.93 -15.23 -1.82
CA SER A 242 20.02 -15.01 -0.88
C SER A 242 19.80 -15.71 0.46
N ASP A 243 20.89 -15.97 1.16
CA ASP A 243 20.83 -16.48 2.53
C ASP A 243 20.40 -15.39 3.51
N ASP A 244 20.76 -14.14 3.25
CA ASP A 244 20.30 -12.99 4.03
C ASP A 244 18.77 -12.82 4.02
N PHE A 245 18.10 -13.13 2.90
CA PHE A 245 16.63 -13.15 2.87
C PHE A 245 16.05 -14.25 3.79
N LYS A 246 16.58 -15.45 3.71
CA LYS A 246 16.14 -16.58 4.56
C LYS A 246 16.38 -16.27 6.04
N GLU A 247 17.56 -15.72 6.34
CA GLU A 247 17.96 -15.30 7.67
C GLU A 247 17.04 -14.20 8.21
N GLY A 248 16.85 -13.10 7.46
CA GLY A 248 16.03 -11.98 7.89
C GLY A 248 14.56 -12.36 8.14
N VAL A 249 13.96 -13.21 7.28
CA VAL A 249 12.61 -13.73 7.49
C VAL A 249 12.56 -14.66 8.71
N SER A 250 13.53 -15.57 8.86
CA SER A 250 13.60 -16.50 10.00
C SER A 250 13.76 -15.75 11.32
N ALA A 251 14.68 -14.79 11.39
CA ALA A 251 14.93 -13.97 12.55
C ALA A 251 13.67 -13.22 12.99
N PHE A 252 12.97 -12.60 12.04
CA PHE A 252 11.70 -11.92 12.30
C PHE A 252 10.63 -12.85 12.86
N LEU A 253 10.43 -14.04 12.26
CA LEU A 253 9.42 -15.01 12.70
C LEU A 253 9.71 -15.60 14.09
N THR A 254 10.97 -15.70 14.45
CA THR A 254 11.44 -16.26 15.73
C THR A 254 11.74 -15.22 16.80
N GLY A 255 11.68 -13.92 16.46
CA GLY A 255 11.90 -12.81 17.40
C GLY A 255 13.35 -12.68 17.87
N ARG A 256 14.33 -13.01 17.02
CA ARG A 256 15.76 -12.86 17.29
C ARG A 256 16.41 -11.81 16.37
N GLU A 257 17.59 -11.36 16.72
CA GLU A 257 18.41 -10.52 15.84
C GLU A 257 18.93 -11.35 14.64
N PRO A 258 18.91 -10.79 13.41
CA PRO A 258 19.49 -11.45 12.24
C PRO A 258 21.01 -11.33 12.22
N ASP A 259 21.66 -12.30 11.57
CA ASP A 259 23.11 -12.29 11.29
C ASP A 259 23.32 -12.30 9.78
N PHE A 260 23.50 -11.11 9.19
CA PHE A 260 23.64 -10.94 7.75
C PHE A 260 25.09 -11.09 7.30
N THR A 261 25.29 -11.86 6.23
CA THR A 261 26.60 -12.20 5.67
C THR A 261 26.88 -11.47 4.33
N GLY A 262 25.86 -10.92 3.69
CA GLY A 262 25.95 -10.32 2.37
C GLY A 262 25.82 -11.33 1.22
N ASP A 263 25.38 -12.54 1.52
CA ASP A 263 25.22 -13.64 0.55
C ASP A 263 23.72 -14.03 0.38
#